data_45c3bd8e8b7eb08c7ab2d5b04ebf569e
#
_entry.id   45c3bd8e8b7eb08c7ab2d5b04ebf569e
#
_cell.length_a   1.000
_cell.length_b   1.000
_cell.length_c   1.000
_cell.angle_alpha   90.00
_cell.angle_beta   90.00
_cell.angle_gamma   90.00
#
_symmetry.space_group_name_H-M   'P 1'
#
loop_
_entity.id
_entity.type
_entity.pdbx_description
1 polymer ?
#
loop_
_entity_poly.entity_id
_entity_poly.type
_entity_poly.pdbx_seq_one_letter_code
_entity_poly.pdbx_strand_id
1 'polypeptide(L)'
;MVVRRVIRKIRKTYKKVSFDIAYKQGKILSAKINNAESLGSNVSVFKPETEEEVDMHKVYGFIVDGSFKVNYPEIDLWKFTDAMVIGRTDFVFDNKGNVFWKKYFAYNYSKNIASDRLLEKEENGIVYYRKPKHILNVDVAFSMLGVHAHIWSHSLSEYFPKLAVLQDAIDDAGGELTVLVPNYQDLQLKEVIYNELNKHKGIKILVVDDEVAVKAKCLYYMERPTTFTDHEVSVALGDDVQPKVVADILKEKLVAPLLNEIDQNAKPIKLYLPRRGFGRNLTNWAEAEEYFRKEGFYFLEAPHKLSLKEKVQLFNSAEVIAGPFGSAFSNIIFCKPGTKMLLFCNFSRFYEAWLCLHKKYFNLDMLWVTGFDDKTATNPSHCSFYIPLQKIKEAAKYLGIV
;
A
#
# COMPACT_ATOMS: atom_id res chain seq x y z
N MET A 1 2.21 -10.67 35.29
CA MET A 1 2.62 -11.51 34.15
C MET A 1 1.71 -12.72 33.96
N VAL A 2 1.39 -13.50 34.99
CA VAL A 2 0.55 -14.71 34.92
C VAL A 2 -0.86 -14.45 34.36
N VAL A 3 -1.57 -13.43 34.84
CA VAL A 3 -2.95 -13.10 34.42
C VAL A 3 -3.02 -12.81 32.91
N ARG A 4 -2.08 -12.04 32.35
CA ARG A 4 -2.03 -11.76 30.89
C ARG A 4 -1.81 -13.05 30.08
N ARG A 5 -1.01 -13.97 30.59
CA ARG A 5 -0.75 -15.27 29.93
C ARG A 5 -2.01 -16.15 29.93
N VAL A 6 -2.75 -16.17 31.02
CA VAL A 6 -4.03 -16.89 31.15
C VAL A 6 -5.09 -16.31 30.22
N ILE A 7 -5.27 -14.98 30.20
CA ILE A 7 -6.21 -14.29 29.29
C ILE A 7 -5.88 -14.59 27.83
N ARG A 8 -4.59 -14.55 27.46
CA ARG A 8 -4.14 -14.87 26.09
C ARG A 8 -4.44 -16.33 25.74
N LYS A 9 -4.27 -17.27 26.67
CA LYS A 9 -4.59 -18.68 26.46
C LYS A 9 -6.10 -18.90 26.28
N ILE A 10 -6.94 -18.27 27.11
CA ILE A 10 -8.39 -18.31 27.02
C ILE A 10 -8.86 -17.75 25.67
N ARG A 11 -8.36 -16.58 25.26
CA ARG A 11 -8.69 -15.98 23.95
C ARG A 11 -8.30 -16.88 22.77
N LYS A 12 -7.13 -17.53 22.84
CA LYS A 12 -6.67 -18.46 21.80
C LYS A 12 -7.55 -19.69 21.70
N THR A 13 -7.96 -20.26 22.84
CA THR A 13 -8.87 -21.41 22.91
C THR A 13 -10.25 -21.03 22.38
N TYR A 14 -10.80 -19.85 22.78
CA TYR A 14 -12.08 -19.37 22.30
C TYR A 14 -12.08 -19.16 20.78
N LYS A 15 -11.04 -18.53 20.23
CA LYS A 15 -10.88 -18.36 18.77
C LYS A 15 -10.88 -19.70 18.04
N LYS A 16 -10.16 -20.70 18.57
CA LYS A 16 -10.11 -22.04 17.97
C LYS A 16 -11.46 -22.72 17.96
N VAL A 17 -12.19 -22.70 19.08
CA VAL A 17 -13.53 -23.31 19.19
C VAL A 17 -14.53 -22.62 18.28
N SER A 18 -14.51 -21.28 18.23
CA SER A 18 -15.40 -20.52 17.33
C SER A 18 -15.09 -20.78 15.86
N PHE A 19 -13.82 -20.93 15.50
CA PHE A 19 -13.39 -21.33 14.15
C PHE A 19 -13.94 -22.72 13.78
N ASP A 20 -13.70 -23.72 14.64
CA ASP A 20 -14.13 -25.11 14.38
C ASP A 20 -15.66 -25.21 14.20
N ILE A 21 -16.42 -24.45 14.99
CA ILE A 21 -17.89 -24.37 14.85
C ILE A 21 -18.27 -23.73 13.51
N ALA A 22 -17.68 -22.59 13.16
CA ALA A 22 -17.98 -21.88 11.92
C ALA A 22 -17.59 -22.69 10.67
N TYR A 23 -16.48 -23.42 10.74
CA TYR A 23 -16.03 -24.31 9.66
C TYR A 23 -17.02 -25.49 9.48
N LYS A 24 -17.41 -26.15 10.58
CA LYS A 24 -18.42 -27.23 10.53
C LYS A 24 -19.79 -26.76 10.04
N GLN A 25 -20.14 -25.49 10.27
CA GLN A 25 -21.38 -24.88 9.77
C GLN A 25 -21.30 -24.41 8.31
N GLY A 26 -20.16 -24.61 7.63
CA GLY A 26 -19.93 -24.13 6.26
C GLY A 26 -19.89 -22.61 6.09
N LYS A 27 -19.65 -21.87 7.19
CA LYS A 27 -19.44 -20.42 7.17
C LYS A 27 -18.00 -20.05 6.82
N ILE A 28 -17.08 -20.98 7.01
CA ILE A 28 -15.67 -20.91 6.61
C ILE A 28 -15.45 -21.96 5.54
N LEU A 29 -14.82 -21.60 4.46
CA LEU A 29 -14.42 -22.46 3.36
C LEU A 29 -12.91 -22.63 3.37
N SER A 30 -12.39 -23.65 2.65
CA SER A 30 -10.97 -23.88 2.48
C SER A 30 -10.61 -24.02 1.02
N ALA A 31 -9.41 -23.56 0.66
CA ALA A 31 -8.82 -23.73 -0.66
C ALA A 31 -7.35 -24.12 -0.53
N LYS A 32 -6.88 -25.04 -1.39
CA LYS A 32 -5.48 -25.47 -1.42
C LYS A 32 -4.66 -24.46 -2.22
N ILE A 33 -3.50 -24.08 -1.68
CA ILE A 33 -2.55 -23.21 -2.39
C ILE A 33 -1.90 -24.03 -3.52
N ASN A 34 -1.95 -23.48 -4.72
CA ASN A 34 -1.33 -24.06 -5.92
C ASN A 34 -0.53 -23.00 -6.69
N ASN A 35 0.42 -23.47 -7.50
CA ASN A 35 1.23 -22.60 -8.35
C ASN A 35 0.41 -22.02 -9.50
N ALA A 36 0.84 -20.85 -9.96
CA ALA A 36 0.25 -20.11 -11.06
C ALA A 36 0.05 -20.93 -12.34
N GLU A 37 1.14 -21.56 -12.77
CA GLU A 37 1.22 -22.30 -14.04
C GLU A 37 0.24 -23.46 -14.12
N SER A 38 -0.20 -23.98 -12.97
CA SER A 38 -1.18 -25.07 -12.91
C SER A 38 -2.63 -24.60 -12.98
N LEU A 39 -2.90 -23.31 -12.79
CA LEU A 39 -4.25 -22.72 -12.66
C LEU A 39 -4.60 -21.76 -13.78
N GLY A 40 -3.62 -21.11 -14.39
CA GLY A 40 -3.81 -20.09 -15.42
C GLY A 40 -2.78 -20.15 -16.55
N SER A 41 -2.95 -19.29 -17.54
CA SER A 41 -1.97 -19.04 -18.60
C SER A 41 -1.41 -17.63 -18.50
N ASN A 42 -0.11 -17.46 -18.75
CA ASN A 42 0.50 -16.16 -18.85
C ASN A 42 0.09 -15.48 -20.16
N VAL A 43 -0.39 -14.24 -20.08
CA VAL A 43 -0.75 -13.43 -21.27
C VAL A 43 0.45 -12.58 -21.67
N SER A 44 1.07 -11.90 -20.72
CA SER A 44 2.25 -11.07 -20.93
C SER A 44 3.07 -10.94 -19.65
N VAL A 45 4.37 -10.71 -19.80
CA VAL A 45 5.27 -10.35 -18.70
C VAL A 45 5.27 -8.84 -18.59
N PHE A 46 4.69 -8.32 -17.50
CA PHE A 46 4.69 -6.88 -17.23
C PHE A 46 6.09 -6.38 -16.89
N LYS A 47 6.81 -7.14 -16.06
CA LYS A 47 8.17 -6.84 -15.65
C LYS A 47 8.96 -8.11 -15.39
N PRO A 48 10.11 -8.30 -16.05
CA PRO A 48 11.02 -9.39 -15.72
C PRO A 48 11.68 -9.21 -14.36
N GLU A 49 12.17 -10.30 -13.78
CA GLU A 49 12.99 -10.26 -12.57
C GLU A 49 14.24 -9.39 -12.76
N THR A 50 14.50 -8.53 -11.80
CA THR A 50 15.66 -7.63 -11.83
C THR A 50 16.17 -7.34 -10.42
N GLU A 51 17.46 -6.99 -10.32
CA GLU A 51 18.09 -6.51 -9.09
C GLU A 51 18.39 -5.01 -9.21
N GLU A 52 18.25 -4.28 -8.14
CA GLU A 52 18.60 -2.87 -8.05
C GLU A 52 19.33 -2.57 -6.73
N GLU A 53 20.36 -1.73 -6.78
CA GLU A 53 21.03 -1.23 -5.58
C GLU A 53 20.45 0.13 -5.17
N VAL A 54 20.15 0.28 -3.90
CA VAL A 54 19.43 1.44 -3.34
C VAL A 54 20.16 1.97 -2.12
N ASP A 55 20.44 3.28 -2.14
CA ASP A 55 21.06 3.96 -1.00
C ASP A 55 20.12 4.03 0.20
N MET A 56 20.67 3.80 1.37
CA MET A 56 19.93 3.91 2.62
C MET A 56 19.48 5.35 2.91
N HIS A 57 18.51 5.47 3.80
CA HIS A 57 18.04 6.76 4.28
C HIS A 57 19.09 7.51 5.08
N LYS A 58 19.14 8.83 4.92
CA LYS A 58 19.86 9.70 5.85
C LYS A 58 19.03 9.83 7.15
N VAL A 59 19.65 9.52 8.28
CA VAL A 59 19.04 9.63 9.62
C VAL A 59 19.83 10.63 10.45
N TYR A 60 19.18 11.67 10.98
CA TYR A 60 19.84 12.69 11.79
C TYR A 60 20.40 12.09 13.09
N GLY A 61 21.70 12.35 13.31
CA GLY A 61 22.43 11.84 14.48
C GLY A 61 22.94 10.42 14.35
N PHE A 62 22.80 9.80 13.17
CA PHE A 62 23.35 8.48 12.87
C PHE A 62 24.11 8.52 11.55
N ILE A 63 25.28 7.88 11.52
CA ILE A 63 25.94 7.58 10.25
C ILE A 63 25.28 6.29 9.74
N VAL A 64 24.45 6.43 8.70
CA VAL A 64 23.88 5.31 7.99
C VAL A 64 24.47 5.37 6.60
N ASP A 65 25.64 4.76 6.45
CA ASP A 65 26.33 4.64 5.16
C ASP A 65 26.02 3.27 4.57
N GLY A 66 25.84 3.23 3.26
CA GLY A 66 25.70 2.02 2.50
C GLY A 66 24.47 2.00 1.62
N SER A 67 24.43 0.95 0.84
CA SER A 67 23.32 0.58 -0.03
C SER A 67 22.82 -0.82 0.35
N PHE A 68 21.66 -1.17 -0.16
CA PHE A 68 21.12 -2.51 -0.08
C PHE A 68 20.58 -2.93 -1.45
N LYS A 69 20.60 -4.22 -1.69
CA LYS A 69 20.08 -4.80 -2.92
C LYS A 69 18.60 -5.14 -2.77
N VAL A 70 17.83 -4.78 -3.76
CA VAL A 70 16.41 -5.11 -3.88
C VAL A 70 16.24 -6.04 -5.07
N ASN A 71 15.66 -7.21 -4.83
CA ASN A 71 15.30 -8.13 -5.88
C ASN A 71 13.82 -7.97 -6.21
N TYR A 72 13.54 -7.56 -7.43
CA TYR A 72 12.18 -7.46 -7.94
C TYR A 72 11.82 -8.76 -8.65
N PRO A 73 10.75 -9.44 -8.21
CA PRO A 73 10.27 -10.63 -8.90
C PRO A 73 9.70 -10.26 -10.27
N GLU A 74 9.61 -11.27 -11.12
CA GLU A 74 8.80 -11.18 -12.33
C GLU A 74 7.34 -10.93 -11.98
N ILE A 75 6.70 -10.05 -12.74
CA ILE A 75 5.30 -9.66 -12.58
C ILE A 75 4.58 -9.97 -13.89
N ASP A 76 3.54 -10.77 -13.81
CA ASP A 76 2.82 -11.30 -14.94
C ASP A 76 1.37 -10.83 -14.98
N LEU A 77 0.83 -10.72 -16.20
CA LEU A 77 -0.59 -10.71 -16.45
C LEU A 77 -1.07 -12.16 -16.72
N TRP A 78 -1.89 -12.66 -15.83
CA TRP A 78 -2.44 -14.01 -15.88
C TRP A 78 -3.87 -14.03 -16.42
N LYS A 79 -4.21 -15.08 -17.15
CA LYS A 79 -5.55 -15.41 -17.60
C LYS A 79 -5.99 -16.72 -16.97
N PHE A 80 -7.08 -16.70 -16.24
CA PHE A 80 -7.68 -17.86 -15.57
C PHE A 80 -9.03 -18.18 -16.19
N THR A 81 -9.33 -19.47 -16.37
CA THR A 81 -10.63 -19.95 -16.83
C THR A 81 -11.48 -20.39 -15.62
N ASP A 82 -12.77 -20.01 -15.61
CA ASP A 82 -13.73 -20.36 -14.54
C ASP A 82 -13.20 -20.03 -13.13
N ALA A 83 -12.70 -18.82 -12.97
CA ALA A 83 -12.09 -18.37 -11.73
C ALA A 83 -13.01 -17.47 -10.90
N MET A 84 -12.69 -17.35 -9.62
CA MET A 84 -13.40 -16.50 -8.66
C MET A 84 -12.44 -15.60 -7.90
N VAL A 85 -12.84 -14.34 -7.72
CA VAL A 85 -12.18 -13.39 -6.82
C VAL A 85 -13.17 -12.89 -5.76
N ILE A 86 -12.68 -12.41 -4.62
CA ILE A 86 -13.51 -11.89 -3.52
C ILE A 86 -13.06 -10.47 -3.20
N GLY A 87 -13.99 -9.58 -2.94
CA GLY A 87 -13.85 -8.13 -2.88
C GLY A 87 -12.65 -7.57 -2.13
N ARG A 88 -12.26 -8.13 -0.99
CA ARG A 88 -11.11 -7.67 -0.19
C ARG A 88 -10.01 -8.71 -0.05
N THR A 89 -9.75 -9.44 -1.13
CA THR A 89 -8.65 -10.39 -1.17
C THR A 89 -7.82 -10.20 -2.43
N ASP A 90 -6.54 -10.56 -2.37
CA ASP A 90 -5.65 -10.67 -3.52
C ASP A 90 -5.64 -12.09 -4.10
N PHE A 91 -6.63 -12.93 -3.75
CA PHE A 91 -6.68 -14.32 -4.16
C PHE A 91 -7.53 -14.52 -5.41
N VAL A 92 -7.03 -15.42 -6.25
CA VAL A 92 -7.80 -16.01 -7.34
C VAL A 92 -8.06 -17.48 -7.00
N PHE A 93 -9.33 -17.84 -6.98
CA PHE A 93 -9.79 -19.22 -6.71
C PHE A 93 -10.22 -19.87 -8.02
N ASP A 94 -9.83 -21.12 -8.24
CA ASP A 94 -10.39 -21.92 -9.32
C ASP A 94 -11.70 -22.61 -8.91
N ASN A 95 -12.34 -23.27 -9.87
CA ASN A 95 -13.58 -24.04 -9.63
C ASN A 95 -13.36 -25.38 -8.95
N LYS A 96 -12.10 -25.79 -8.69
CA LYS A 96 -11.71 -27.05 -8.05
C LYS A 96 -11.35 -26.90 -6.58
N GLY A 97 -11.46 -25.68 -6.03
CA GLY A 97 -11.12 -25.38 -4.63
C GLY A 97 -9.63 -25.12 -4.43
N ASN A 98 -8.91 -24.70 -5.44
CA ASN A 98 -7.56 -24.22 -5.34
C ASN A 98 -7.53 -22.70 -5.30
N VAL A 99 -6.48 -22.14 -4.68
CA VAL A 99 -6.19 -20.71 -4.70
C VAL A 99 -4.84 -20.49 -5.38
N PHE A 100 -4.83 -19.51 -6.29
CA PHE A 100 -3.61 -19.05 -6.95
C PHE A 100 -2.64 -18.43 -5.95
N TRP A 101 -1.40 -18.84 -6.04
CA TRP A 101 -0.33 -18.36 -5.21
C TRP A 101 1.01 -18.34 -5.93
N LYS A 102 1.69 -17.20 -5.97
CA LYS A 102 3.06 -17.13 -6.48
C LYS A 102 4.05 -17.37 -5.35
N LYS A 103 5.06 -18.20 -5.59
CA LYS A 103 6.10 -18.60 -4.61
C LYS A 103 6.74 -17.41 -3.88
N TYR A 104 6.87 -16.28 -4.55
CA TYR A 104 7.44 -15.06 -4.00
C TYR A 104 6.61 -14.49 -2.83
N PHE A 105 5.28 -14.55 -2.92
CA PHE A 105 4.39 -14.10 -1.85
C PHE A 105 4.27 -15.11 -0.70
N ALA A 106 4.63 -16.37 -0.92
CA ALA A 106 4.51 -17.43 0.10
C ALA A 106 5.39 -17.17 1.32
N TYR A 107 6.54 -16.51 1.16
CA TYR A 107 7.44 -16.22 2.27
C TYR A 107 6.84 -15.23 3.29
N ASN A 108 6.07 -14.24 2.83
CA ASN A 108 5.50 -13.17 3.67
C ASN A 108 4.00 -13.33 3.94
N TYR A 109 3.39 -14.36 3.38
CA TYR A 109 1.95 -14.50 3.33
C TYR A 109 1.27 -14.74 4.67
N SER A 110 1.80 -15.61 5.51
CA SER A 110 1.23 -15.89 6.84
C SER A 110 1.06 -14.65 7.72
N LYS A 111 1.77 -13.58 7.39
CA LYS A 111 1.73 -12.29 8.10
C LYS A 111 0.72 -11.32 7.48
N ASN A 112 0.56 -11.33 6.16
CA ASN A 112 -0.43 -10.50 5.44
C ASN A 112 -1.88 -10.99 5.62
N ILE A 113 -2.10 -12.26 5.91
CA ILE A 113 -3.42 -12.82 6.24
C ILE A 113 -4.08 -12.10 7.43
N ALA A 114 -3.28 -11.58 8.36
CA ALA A 114 -3.81 -10.91 9.55
C ALA A 114 -4.56 -9.61 9.22
N SER A 115 -4.32 -8.98 8.09
CA SER A 115 -4.99 -7.75 7.64
C SER A 115 -6.21 -8.00 6.77
N ASP A 116 -6.37 -9.20 6.22
CA ASP A 116 -7.53 -9.56 5.42
C ASP A 116 -8.70 -10.00 6.31
N ARG A 117 -9.84 -9.30 6.17
CA ARG A 117 -11.03 -9.57 6.98
C ARG A 117 -11.72 -10.89 6.66
N LEU A 118 -11.49 -11.45 5.48
CA LEU A 118 -12.14 -12.69 5.04
C LEU A 118 -11.29 -13.91 5.33
N LEU A 119 -9.98 -13.74 5.48
CA LEU A 119 -9.09 -14.84 5.80
C LEU A 119 -9.05 -15.09 7.30
N GLU A 120 -9.29 -16.33 7.69
CA GLU A 120 -9.24 -16.75 9.09
C GLU A 120 -7.87 -17.31 9.47
N LYS A 121 -7.27 -18.11 8.61
CA LYS A 121 -5.91 -18.64 8.75
C LYS A 121 -5.39 -19.29 7.47
N GLU A 122 -4.08 -19.47 7.42
CA GLU A 122 -3.39 -20.44 6.55
C GLU A 122 -2.75 -21.52 7.42
N GLU A 123 -2.83 -22.76 6.99
CA GLU A 123 -2.21 -23.89 7.67
C GLU A 123 -1.90 -24.99 6.66
N ASN A 124 -0.63 -25.39 6.57
CA ASN A 124 -0.16 -26.49 5.70
C ASN A 124 -0.54 -26.33 4.22
N GLY A 125 -0.44 -25.13 3.68
CA GLY A 125 -0.79 -24.85 2.28
C GLY A 125 -2.29 -24.81 2.01
N ILE A 126 -3.11 -24.66 3.06
CA ILE A 126 -4.56 -24.50 2.96
C ILE A 126 -4.95 -23.15 3.52
N VAL A 127 -5.64 -22.38 2.70
CA VAL A 127 -6.25 -21.11 3.09
C VAL A 127 -7.67 -21.32 3.58
N TYR A 128 -8.00 -20.78 4.74
CA TYR A 128 -9.34 -20.82 5.31
C TYR A 128 -9.93 -19.42 5.26
N TYR A 129 -11.10 -19.27 4.64
CA TYR A 129 -11.72 -17.97 4.40
C TYR A 129 -13.23 -18.00 4.65
N ARG A 130 -13.80 -16.85 5.02
CA ARG A 130 -15.25 -16.73 5.22
C ARG A 130 -15.97 -16.90 3.90
N LYS A 131 -17.09 -17.62 3.94
CA LYS A 131 -17.97 -17.78 2.77
C LYS A 131 -18.48 -16.42 2.31
N PRO A 132 -18.35 -16.07 1.03
CA PRO A 132 -18.92 -14.84 0.48
C PRO A 132 -20.44 -14.80 0.69
N LYS A 133 -20.98 -13.61 0.95
CA LYS A 133 -22.44 -13.43 1.12
C LYS A 133 -23.17 -13.55 -0.21
N HIS A 134 -22.57 -13.03 -1.26
CA HIS A 134 -23.15 -13.01 -2.60
C HIS A 134 -22.10 -13.45 -3.62
N ILE A 135 -22.56 -14.04 -4.71
CA ILE A 135 -21.73 -14.41 -5.85
C ILE A 135 -22.36 -13.79 -7.09
N LEU A 136 -21.58 -12.94 -7.77
CA LEU A 136 -21.92 -12.39 -9.06
C LEU A 136 -21.23 -13.21 -10.17
N ASN A 137 -21.82 -13.25 -11.36
CA ASN A 137 -21.25 -13.94 -12.51
C ASN A 137 -20.99 -12.93 -13.61
N VAL A 138 -19.83 -13.02 -14.25
CA VAL A 138 -19.44 -12.22 -15.42
C VAL A 138 -18.77 -13.13 -16.45
N ASP A 139 -18.80 -12.73 -17.71
CA ASP A 139 -18.14 -13.52 -18.74
C ASP A 139 -16.64 -13.28 -18.73
N VAL A 140 -16.20 -12.02 -18.88
CA VAL A 140 -14.80 -11.65 -18.92
C VAL A 140 -14.55 -10.52 -17.91
N ALA A 141 -13.53 -10.68 -17.08
CA ALA A 141 -13.20 -9.68 -16.04
C ALA A 141 -11.70 -9.40 -15.94
N PHE A 142 -11.36 -8.16 -15.52
CA PHE A 142 -10.04 -7.75 -15.07
C PHE A 142 -10.14 -7.32 -13.59
N SER A 143 -9.29 -7.86 -12.72
CA SER A 143 -9.41 -7.63 -11.28
C SER A 143 -8.47 -6.52 -10.77
N MET A 144 -9.08 -5.45 -10.23
CA MET A 144 -8.43 -4.42 -9.40
C MET A 144 -8.68 -4.63 -7.91
N LEU A 145 -9.27 -5.76 -7.53
CA LEU A 145 -9.56 -6.09 -6.13
C LEU A 145 -8.29 -6.43 -5.36
N GLY A 146 -8.35 -6.26 -4.06
CA GLY A 146 -7.26 -6.64 -3.14
C GLY A 146 -7.45 -6.10 -1.74
N VAL A 147 -6.63 -6.62 -0.81
CA VAL A 147 -6.73 -6.33 0.63
C VAL A 147 -6.72 -4.84 0.93
N HIS A 148 -5.85 -4.08 0.31
CA HIS A 148 -5.64 -2.66 0.55
C HIS A 148 -6.02 -1.76 -0.64
N ALA A 149 -6.70 -2.29 -1.65
CA ALA A 149 -7.04 -1.57 -2.87
C ALA A 149 -7.92 -0.32 -2.62
N HIS A 150 -8.60 -0.22 -1.47
CA HIS A 150 -9.42 0.91 -1.05
C HIS A 150 -8.66 1.97 -0.23
N ILE A 151 -7.37 1.75 0.08
CA ILE A 151 -6.53 2.67 0.86
C ILE A 151 -5.67 3.50 -0.08
N TRP A 152 -5.72 4.82 0.04
CA TRP A 152 -5.03 5.76 -0.86
C TRP A 152 -3.59 5.38 -1.18
N SER A 153 -2.72 5.23 -0.15
CA SER A 153 -1.29 4.92 -0.35
C SER A 153 -1.06 3.59 -1.05
N HIS A 154 -1.74 2.55 -0.61
CA HIS A 154 -1.63 1.21 -1.20
C HIS A 154 -2.23 1.16 -2.61
N SER A 155 -3.35 1.84 -2.82
CA SER A 155 -3.98 1.85 -4.13
C SER A 155 -3.09 2.49 -5.18
N LEU A 156 -2.42 3.60 -4.87
CA LEU A 156 -1.52 4.25 -5.81
C LEU A 156 -0.30 3.39 -6.17
N SER A 157 0.30 2.71 -5.19
CA SER A 157 1.54 1.96 -5.42
C SER A 157 1.33 0.50 -5.83
N GLU A 158 0.25 -0.14 -5.37
CA GLU A 158 0.03 -1.58 -5.54
C GLU A 158 -1.05 -1.92 -6.58
N TYR A 159 -2.05 -1.05 -6.76
CA TYR A 159 -3.22 -1.37 -7.61
C TYR A 159 -3.35 -0.47 -8.84
N PHE A 160 -3.13 0.83 -8.73
CA PHE A 160 -3.14 1.74 -9.89
C PHE A 160 -2.19 1.27 -11.02
N PRO A 161 -0.96 0.80 -10.73
CA PRO A 161 -0.06 0.32 -11.78
C PRO A 161 -0.57 -0.89 -12.57
N LYS A 162 -1.53 -1.66 -12.02
CA LYS A 162 -2.19 -2.75 -12.76
C LYS A 162 -2.90 -2.25 -14.03
N LEU A 163 -3.31 -0.99 -14.04
CA LEU A 163 -3.94 -0.37 -15.23
C LEU A 163 -3.00 -0.22 -16.43
N ALA A 164 -1.69 -0.41 -16.24
CA ALA A 164 -0.74 -0.39 -17.35
C ALA A 164 -0.93 -1.57 -18.31
N VAL A 165 -1.42 -2.71 -17.84
CA VAL A 165 -1.68 -3.91 -18.65
C VAL A 165 -3.16 -4.09 -18.98
N LEU A 166 -4.00 -3.10 -18.67
CA LEU A 166 -5.44 -3.19 -18.95
C LEU A 166 -5.72 -3.29 -20.46
N GLN A 167 -4.96 -2.56 -21.28
CA GLN A 167 -5.13 -2.63 -22.73
C GLN A 167 -4.79 -4.02 -23.29
N ASP A 168 -3.71 -4.65 -22.79
CA ASP A 168 -3.35 -6.01 -23.18
C ASP A 168 -4.47 -7.01 -22.85
N ALA A 169 -5.09 -6.83 -21.66
CA ALA A 169 -6.23 -7.66 -21.27
C ALA A 169 -7.47 -7.41 -22.15
N ILE A 170 -7.75 -6.17 -22.55
CA ILE A 170 -8.85 -5.82 -23.46
C ILE A 170 -8.63 -6.46 -24.83
N ASP A 171 -7.42 -6.36 -25.37
CA ASP A 171 -7.06 -6.87 -26.69
C ASP A 171 -7.14 -8.41 -26.73
N ASP A 172 -6.60 -9.09 -25.71
CA ASP A 172 -6.69 -10.56 -25.58
C ASP A 172 -8.13 -11.04 -25.33
N ALA A 173 -8.97 -10.19 -24.72
CA ALA A 173 -10.39 -10.47 -24.50
C ALA A 173 -11.28 -10.28 -25.74
N GLY A 174 -10.74 -9.77 -26.84
CA GLY A 174 -11.50 -9.46 -28.05
C GLY A 174 -12.24 -8.12 -28.02
N GLY A 175 -11.82 -7.20 -27.18
CA GLY A 175 -12.26 -5.79 -27.18
C GLY A 175 -13.23 -5.39 -26.07
N GLU A 176 -13.78 -6.33 -25.29
CA GLU A 176 -14.69 -6.02 -24.19
C GLU A 176 -14.39 -6.82 -22.94
N LEU A 177 -14.37 -6.15 -21.76
CA LEU A 177 -14.27 -6.81 -20.46
C LEU A 177 -14.91 -5.97 -19.33
N THR A 178 -15.13 -6.63 -18.17
CA THR A 178 -15.61 -5.99 -16.95
C THR A 178 -14.44 -5.75 -16.00
N VAL A 179 -14.16 -4.49 -15.66
CA VAL A 179 -13.16 -4.17 -14.65
C VAL A 179 -13.81 -4.23 -13.26
N LEU A 180 -13.31 -5.10 -12.40
CA LEU A 180 -13.75 -5.25 -11.01
C LEU A 180 -12.99 -4.26 -10.14
N VAL A 181 -13.69 -3.32 -9.51
CA VAL A 181 -13.10 -2.33 -8.62
C VAL A 181 -13.70 -2.44 -7.22
N PRO A 182 -12.93 -2.16 -6.14
CA PRO A 182 -13.49 -2.11 -4.80
C PRO A 182 -14.46 -0.93 -4.64
N ASN A 183 -15.32 -1.00 -3.64
CA ASN A 183 -16.17 0.12 -3.26
C ASN A 183 -15.33 1.21 -2.58
N TYR A 184 -14.84 2.17 -3.37
CA TYR A 184 -14.02 3.27 -2.89
C TYR A 184 -14.84 4.26 -2.08
N GLN A 185 -14.50 4.42 -0.79
CA GLN A 185 -15.05 5.47 0.08
C GLN A 185 -14.28 6.78 -0.05
N ASP A 186 -13.01 6.72 -0.45
CA ASP A 186 -12.18 7.88 -0.77
C ASP A 186 -12.53 8.39 -2.17
N LEU A 187 -13.16 9.57 -2.24
CA LEU A 187 -13.61 10.17 -3.50
C LEU A 187 -12.45 10.55 -4.42
N GLN A 188 -11.31 10.96 -3.87
CA GLN A 188 -10.13 11.30 -4.67
C GLN A 188 -9.54 10.04 -5.30
N LEU A 189 -9.50 8.92 -4.55
CA LEU A 189 -9.05 7.66 -5.09
C LEU A 189 -9.96 7.15 -6.19
N LYS A 190 -11.28 7.26 -5.97
CA LYS A 190 -12.27 6.94 -6.99
C LYS A 190 -12.05 7.75 -8.25
N GLU A 191 -11.87 9.07 -8.11
CA GLU A 191 -11.61 9.99 -9.22
C GLU A 191 -10.36 9.55 -10.01
N VAL A 192 -9.24 9.29 -9.34
CA VAL A 192 -7.99 8.85 -9.98
C VAL A 192 -8.19 7.57 -10.78
N ILE A 193 -8.81 6.55 -10.19
CA ILE A 193 -9.00 5.25 -10.85
C ILE A 193 -9.97 5.38 -12.03
N TYR A 194 -11.09 6.07 -11.85
CA TYR A 194 -12.11 6.19 -12.90
C TYR A 194 -11.64 7.08 -14.05
N ASN A 195 -10.85 8.11 -13.79
CA ASN A 195 -10.25 8.94 -14.84
C ASN A 195 -9.32 8.11 -15.74
N GLU A 196 -8.54 7.19 -15.18
CA GLU A 196 -7.71 6.29 -15.99
C GLU A 196 -8.56 5.28 -16.75
N LEU A 197 -9.51 4.60 -16.07
CA LEU A 197 -10.40 3.63 -16.69
C LEU A 197 -11.18 4.22 -17.88
N ASN A 198 -11.70 5.44 -17.75
CA ASN A 198 -12.49 6.10 -18.79
C ASN A 198 -11.70 6.42 -20.08
N LYS A 199 -10.38 6.28 -20.09
CA LYS A 199 -9.56 6.40 -21.30
C LYS A 199 -9.67 5.17 -22.21
N HIS A 200 -10.11 4.04 -21.67
CA HIS A 200 -10.21 2.78 -22.39
C HIS A 200 -11.62 2.55 -22.91
N LYS A 201 -11.74 2.09 -24.16
CA LYS A 201 -13.01 1.65 -24.75
C LYS A 201 -13.26 0.17 -24.42
N GLY A 202 -14.52 -0.25 -24.50
CA GLY A 202 -14.87 -1.66 -24.30
C GLY A 202 -14.87 -2.15 -22.85
N ILE A 203 -14.77 -1.25 -21.87
CA ILE A 203 -14.83 -1.64 -20.46
C ILE A 203 -16.19 -1.35 -19.83
N LYS A 204 -16.61 -2.24 -18.92
CA LYS A 204 -17.70 -2.05 -17.96
C LYS A 204 -17.10 -2.05 -16.57
N ILE A 205 -17.51 -1.13 -15.71
CA ILE A 205 -17.02 -1.07 -14.33
C ILE A 205 -18.03 -1.76 -13.42
N LEU A 206 -17.58 -2.75 -12.66
CA LEU A 206 -18.36 -3.43 -11.63
C LEU A 206 -17.74 -3.14 -10.26
N VAL A 207 -18.49 -2.45 -9.40
CA VAL A 207 -18.10 -2.21 -8.02
C VAL A 207 -18.40 -3.47 -7.19
N VAL A 208 -17.39 -3.94 -6.47
CA VAL A 208 -17.45 -5.18 -5.68
C VAL A 208 -17.21 -4.85 -4.21
N ASP A 209 -18.21 -5.17 -3.37
CA ASP A 209 -18.11 -5.00 -1.93
C ASP A 209 -17.24 -6.10 -1.28
N ASP A 210 -16.79 -5.85 -0.05
CA ASP A 210 -15.83 -6.68 0.68
C ASP A 210 -16.19 -8.18 0.77
N GLU A 211 -17.46 -8.50 0.92
CA GLU A 211 -17.94 -9.89 1.12
C GLU A 211 -18.62 -10.47 -0.13
N VAL A 212 -18.45 -9.82 -1.28
CA VAL A 212 -18.99 -10.26 -2.56
C VAL A 212 -17.90 -10.98 -3.35
N ALA A 213 -18.22 -12.16 -3.87
CA ALA A 213 -17.40 -12.88 -4.82
C ALA A 213 -17.87 -12.61 -6.25
N VAL A 214 -16.93 -12.60 -7.19
CA VAL A 214 -17.22 -12.54 -8.62
C VAL A 214 -16.62 -13.78 -9.28
N LYS A 215 -17.46 -14.58 -9.92
CA LYS A 215 -17.06 -15.67 -10.80
C LYS A 215 -17.00 -15.17 -12.24
N ALA A 216 -15.85 -15.37 -12.88
CA ALA A 216 -15.63 -15.02 -14.27
C ALA A 216 -15.32 -16.28 -15.08
N LYS A 217 -15.92 -16.43 -16.27
CA LYS A 217 -15.53 -17.49 -17.21
C LYS A 217 -14.10 -17.29 -17.68
N CYS A 218 -13.69 -16.02 -17.85
CA CYS A 218 -12.32 -15.61 -18.14
C CYS A 218 -11.96 -14.46 -17.18
N LEU A 219 -10.90 -14.63 -16.37
CA LEU A 219 -10.41 -13.63 -15.42
C LEU A 219 -8.99 -13.25 -15.76
N TYR A 220 -8.76 -11.96 -16.01
CA TYR A 220 -7.42 -11.37 -16.06
C TYR A 220 -7.02 -10.87 -14.68
N TYR A 221 -5.84 -11.24 -14.26
CA TYR A 221 -5.28 -10.86 -12.98
C TYR A 221 -3.81 -10.55 -13.10
N MET A 222 -3.43 -9.36 -12.69
CA MET A 222 -2.03 -8.97 -12.48
C MET A 222 -1.72 -9.00 -11.00
N GLU A 223 -0.59 -9.56 -10.64
CA GLU A 223 -0.06 -9.51 -9.28
C GLU A 223 0.22 -8.06 -8.86
N ARG A 224 0.28 -7.82 -7.55
CA ARG A 224 0.70 -6.50 -7.06
C ARG A 224 2.15 -6.23 -7.47
N PRO A 225 2.44 -5.14 -8.20
CA PRO A 225 3.81 -4.84 -8.62
C PRO A 225 4.69 -4.28 -7.51
N THR A 226 4.07 -3.98 -6.38
CA THR A 226 4.74 -3.48 -5.17
C THR A 226 4.37 -4.38 -4.01
N THR A 227 5.35 -4.80 -3.24
CA THR A 227 5.13 -5.60 -2.04
C THR A 227 5.42 -4.74 -0.81
N PHE A 228 4.42 -4.53 0.02
CA PHE A 228 4.58 -4.02 1.37
C PHE A 228 4.33 -5.15 2.35
N THR A 229 5.28 -5.34 3.24
CA THR A 229 5.16 -6.35 4.27
C THR A 229 4.59 -5.72 5.53
N ASP A 230 3.38 -6.14 5.92
CA ASP A 230 2.77 -5.72 7.18
C ASP A 230 3.33 -6.59 8.31
N HIS A 231 4.53 -6.24 8.79
CA HIS A 231 5.27 -7.07 9.74
C HIS A 231 5.02 -6.72 11.20
N GLU A 232 4.74 -7.73 11.99
CA GLU A 232 4.91 -7.68 13.45
C GLU A 232 6.39 -7.88 13.91
N VAL A 233 7.30 -8.20 12.99
CA VAL A 233 8.72 -8.55 13.27
C VAL A 233 9.60 -7.85 12.24
N SER A 234 10.82 -7.51 12.62
CA SER A 234 11.80 -6.80 11.78
C SER A 234 11.85 -7.30 10.35
N VAL A 235 11.57 -6.38 9.44
CA VAL A 235 11.65 -6.58 8.00
C VAL A 235 13.11 -6.60 7.60
N ALA A 236 13.52 -7.55 6.77
CA ALA A 236 14.79 -7.41 6.10
C ALA A 236 14.71 -6.22 5.13
N LEU A 237 15.77 -5.41 5.06
CA LEU A 237 15.88 -4.37 4.04
C LEU A 237 15.68 -5.02 2.68
N GLY A 238 14.76 -4.48 1.89
CA GLY A 238 14.41 -5.03 0.58
C GLY A 238 13.13 -5.86 0.51
N ASP A 239 12.43 -6.08 1.62
CA ASP A 239 11.14 -6.77 1.61
C ASP A 239 9.99 -5.86 1.13
N ASP A 240 10.10 -4.54 1.35
CA ASP A 240 9.17 -3.54 0.84
C ASP A 240 9.71 -3.00 -0.49
N VAL A 241 9.23 -3.54 -1.59
CA VAL A 241 9.77 -3.26 -2.91
C VAL A 241 8.78 -2.49 -3.79
N GLN A 242 9.29 -1.47 -4.45
CA GLN A 242 8.57 -0.73 -5.49
C GLN A 242 9.49 -0.56 -6.69
N PRO A 243 9.30 -1.34 -7.77
CA PRO A 243 10.17 -1.24 -8.94
C PRO A 243 10.00 0.11 -9.66
N LYS A 244 11.05 0.55 -10.32
CA LYS A 244 11.07 1.83 -11.08
C LYS A 244 9.89 1.97 -12.04
N VAL A 245 9.46 0.88 -12.68
CA VAL A 245 8.32 0.89 -13.60
C VAL A 245 7.03 1.37 -12.93
N VAL A 246 6.83 1.09 -11.65
CA VAL A 246 5.68 1.62 -10.89
C VAL A 246 5.75 3.13 -10.76
N ALA A 247 6.93 3.68 -10.43
CA ALA A 247 7.13 5.12 -10.35
C ALA A 247 6.94 5.79 -11.72
N ASP A 248 7.40 5.16 -12.79
CA ASP A 248 7.24 5.66 -14.16
C ASP A 248 5.76 5.69 -14.56
N ILE A 249 4.98 4.64 -14.29
CA ILE A 249 3.52 4.60 -14.51
C ILE A 249 2.81 5.70 -13.71
N LEU A 250 3.18 5.87 -12.43
CA LEU A 250 2.59 6.94 -11.61
C LEU A 250 2.90 8.32 -12.20
N LYS A 251 4.12 8.55 -12.65
CA LYS A 251 4.49 9.83 -13.28
C LYS A 251 3.72 10.07 -14.57
N GLU A 252 3.66 9.09 -15.45
CA GLU A 252 3.03 9.23 -16.77
C GLU A 252 1.51 9.30 -16.69
N LYS A 253 0.89 8.34 -16.01
CA LYS A 253 -0.57 8.16 -16.04
C LYS A 253 -1.32 8.96 -14.98
N LEU A 254 -0.68 9.32 -13.89
CA LEU A 254 -1.32 10.04 -12.78
C LEU A 254 -0.75 11.45 -12.59
N VAL A 255 0.57 11.57 -12.40
CA VAL A 255 1.17 12.85 -11.98
C VAL A 255 1.15 13.85 -13.13
N ALA A 256 1.65 13.51 -14.30
CA ALA A 256 1.76 14.43 -15.42
C ALA A 256 0.40 15.02 -15.88
N PRO A 257 -0.68 14.24 -16.01
CA PRO A 257 -2.00 14.81 -16.31
C PRO A 257 -2.48 15.82 -15.26
N LEU A 258 -2.34 15.49 -13.97
CA LEU A 258 -2.79 16.35 -12.87
C LEU A 258 -1.95 17.63 -12.75
N LEU A 259 -0.64 17.56 -13.03
CA LEU A 259 0.21 18.75 -13.04
C LEU A 259 -0.17 19.75 -14.13
N ASN A 260 -0.79 19.34 -15.22
CA ASN A 260 -1.29 20.25 -16.27
C ASN A 260 -2.53 21.04 -15.83
N GLU A 261 -3.19 20.62 -14.75
CA GLU A 261 -4.42 21.25 -14.24
C GLU A 261 -4.17 22.29 -13.14
N ILE A 262 -2.93 22.39 -12.62
CA ILE A 262 -2.56 23.24 -11.49
C ILE A 262 -1.73 24.46 -11.93
N ASP A 263 -1.63 25.45 -11.04
CA ASP A 263 -0.73 26.60 -11.23
C ASP A 263 0.73 26.22 -10.93
N GLN A 264 1.52 26.09 -11.98
CA GLN A 264 2.95 25.75 -11.90
C GLN A 264 3.80 26.87 -11.26
N ASN A 265 3.28 28.10 -11.22
CA ASN A 265 3.95 29.29 -10.70
C ASN A 265 3.47 29.66 -9.28
N ALA A 266 2.68 28.79 -8.64
CA ALA A 266 2.24 29.01 -7.27
C ALA A 266 3.43 29.24 -6.34
N LYS A 267 3.27 30.14 -5.38
CA LYS A 267 4.33 30.47 -4.42
C LYS A 267 4.77 29.23 -3.65
N PRO A 268 6.07 29.02 -3.44
CA PRO A 268 6.59 27.94 -2.60
C PRO A 268 6.00 28.00 -1.19
N ILE A 269 5.69 26.86 -0.63
CA ILE A 269 5.19 26.70 0.73
C ILE A 269 6.01 25.71 1.52
N LYS A 270 6.06 25.90 2.84
CA LYS A 270 6.54 24.92 3.79
C LYS A 270 5.31 24.19 4.36
N LEU A 271 5.24 22.87 4.20
CA LEU A 271 4.07 22.06 4.54
C LEU A 271 4.36 21.20 5.78
N TYR A 272 3.47 21.23 6.75
CA TYR A 272 3.51 20.30 7.89
C TYR A 272 2.32 19.33 7.80
N LEU A 273 2.61 18.03 7.96
CA LEU A 273 1.61 16.96 7.94
C LEU A 273 1.39 16.48 9.38
N PRO A 274 0.40 16.99 10.10
CA PRO A 274 0.15 16.58 11.48
C PRO A 274 -0.42 15.16 11.51
N ARG A 275 -0.08 14.45 12.59
CA ARG A 275 -0.64 13.14 12.88
C ARG A 275 -0.98 13.09 14.37
N ARG A 276 -2.28 13.04 14.68
CA ARG A 276 -2.78 13.05 16.06
C ARG A 276 -3.86 11.98 16.23
N GLY A 277 -3.92 11.34 17.39
CA GLY A 277 -5.00 10.41 17.75
C GLY A 277 -4.93 9.01 17.11
N PHE A 278 -3.85 8.69 16.37
CA PHE A 278 -3.61 7.39 15.76
C PHE A 278 -2.29 6.82 16.27
N GLY A 279 -2.02 5.54 16.06
CA GLY A 279 -0.69 4.98 16.28
C GLY A 279 0.39 5.73 15.49
N ARG A 280 1.64 5.68 15.92
CA ARG A 280 2.79 6.41 15.34
C ARG A 280 2.70 7.93 15.51
N ASN A 281 2.14 8.39 16.63
CA ASN A 281 2.10 9.81 16.96
C ASN A 281 3.42 10.25 17.56
N LEU A 282 3.83 11.48 17.25
CA LEU A 282 4.80 12.22 18.06
C LEU A 282 4.10 12.58 19.39
N THR A 283 4.60 12.08 20.53
CA THR A 283 3.93 12.29 21.84
C THR A 283 4.00 13.74 22.31
N ASN A 284 5.08 14.44 21.97
CA ASN A 284 5.24 15.88 22.20
C ASN A 284 4.90 16.72 20.95
N TRP A 285 3.87 16.31 20.20
CA TRP A 285 3.44 16.98 18.98
C TRP A 285 3.14 18.47 19.17
N ALA A 286 2.61 18.89 20.35
CA ALA A 286 2.24 20.27 20.60
C ALA A 286 3.46 21.21 20.53
N GLU A 287 4.58 20.83 21.15
CA GLU A 287 5.84 21.60 21.12
C GLU A 287 6.42 21.67 19.71
N ALA A 288 6.40 20.54 19.00
CA ALA A 288 6.92 20.46 17.64
C ALA A 288 6.07 21.31 16.69
N GLU A 289 4.73 21.23 16.79
CA GLU A 289 3.84 22.01 15.94
C GLU A 289 3.93 23.50 16.23
N GLU A 290 4.06 23.92 17.50
CA GLU A 290 4.29 25.33 17.84
C GLU A 290 5.57 25.86 17.20
N TYR A 291 6.64 25.06 17.23
CA TYR A 291 7.88 25.41 16.55
C TYR A 291 7.68 25.59 15.04
N PHE A 292 7.08 24.62 14.35
CA PHE A 292 6.88 24.71 12.89
C PHE A 292 5.90 25.83 12.49
N ARG A 293 4.91 26.17 13.35
CA ARG A 293 4.06 27.36 13.11
C ARG A 293 4.86 28.66 13.14
N LYS A 294 5.80 28.79 14.09
CA LYS A 294 6.70 29.94 14.18
C LYS A 294 7.63 30.05 12.96
N GLU A 295 8.02 28.92 12.40
CA GLU A 295 8.85 28.83 11.18
C GLU A 295 8.03 29.00 9.88
N GLY A 296 6.74 29.34 9.95
CA GLY A 296 5.90 29.67 8.81
C GLY A 296 5.36 28.46 8.03
N PHE A 297 5.28 27.28 8.64
CA PHE A 297 4.71 26.12 8.00
C PHE A 297 3.19 26.19 7.91
N TYR A 298 2.63 25.86 6.75
CA TYR A 298 1.21 25.61 6.56
C TYR A 298 0.85 24.19 7.02
N PHE A 299 -0.19 24.06 7.84
CA PHE A 299 -0.62 22.79 8.44
C PHE A 299 -1.73 22.16 7.63
N LEU A 300 -1.46 21.02 7.03
CA LEU A 300 -2.44 20.24 6.28
C LEU A 300 -3.10 19.19 7.20
N GLU A 301 -4.17 19.61 7.89
CA GLU A 301 -4.85 18.80 8.92
C GLU A 301 -5.62 17.60 8.32
N ALA A 302 -6.19 17.75 7.15
CA ALA A 302 -7.09 16.76 6.56
C ALA A 302 -6.94 16.65 5.03
N PRO A 303 -5.86 16.00 4.55
CA PRO A 303 -5.61 15.86 3.10
C PRO A 303 -6.77 15.22 2.32
N HIS A 304 -7.56 14.38 2.99
CA HIS A 304 -8.71 13.69 2.41
C HIS A 304 -9.94 14.58 2.18
N LYS A 305 -9.95 15.80 2.73
CA LYS A 305 -11.03 16.77 2.54
C LYS A 305 -10.80 17.72 1.36
N LEU A 306 -9.59 17.76 0.84
CA LEU A 306 -9.28 18.57 -0.34
C LEU A 306 -9.85 17.90 -1.60
N SER A 307 -10.09 18.68 -2.64
CA SER A 307 -10.19 18.12 -3.99
C SER A 307 -8.83 17.53 -4.40
N LEU A 308 -8.83 16.64 -5.38
CA LEU A 308 -7.59 16.07 -5.92
C LEU A 308 -6.66 17.18 -6.45
N LYS A 309 -7.21 18.16 -7.16
CA LYS A 309 -6.50 19.31 -7.69
C LYS A 309 -5.83 20.15 -6.59
N GLU A 310 -6.56 20.47 -5.52
CA GLU A 310 -6.00 21.22 -4.38
C GLU A 310 -4.87 20.45 -3.70
N LYS A 311 -5.05 19.13 -3.51
CA LYS A 311 -4.01 18.26 -2.94
C LYS A 311 -2.75 18.29 -3.82
N VAL A 312 -2.88 18.08 -5.11
CA VAL A 312 -1.76 18.12 -6.07
C VAL A 312 -1.08 19.47 -6.05
N GLN A 313 -1.87 20.58 -6.06
CA GLN A 313 -1.34 21.94 -5.98
C GLN A 313 -0.49 22.15 -4.74
N LEU A 314 -0.99 21.77 -3.55
CA LEU A 314 -0.26 21.95 -2.29
C LEU A 314 1.06 21.17 -2.27
N PHE A 315 1.03 19.90 -2.66
CA PHE A 315 2.26 19.08 -2.67
C PHE A 315 3.25 19.52 -3.75
N ASN A 316 2.77 19.96 -4.92
CA ASN A 316 3.64 20.46 -5.98
C ASN A 316 4.26 21.83 -5.62
N SER A 317 3.57 22.65 -4.85
CA SER A 317 4.09 23.95 -4.38
C SER A 317 4.99 23.80 -3.14
N ALA A 318 5.05 22.63 -2.51
CA ALA A 318 5.87 22.44 -1.33
C ALA A 318 7.36 22.43 -1.67
N GLU A 319 8.13 23.34 -1.07
CA GLU A 319 9.60 23.31 -1.05
C GLU A 319 10.13 22.45 0.10
N VAL A 320 9.32 22.38 1.17
CA VAL A 320 9.62 21.59 2.38
C VAL A 320 8.37 20.89 2.85
N ILE A 321 8.51 19.61 3.23
CA ILE A 321 7.47 18.86 3.93
C ILE A 321 8.03 18.30 5.23
N ALA A 322 7.36 18.54 6.37
CA ALA A 322 7.75 18.00 7.66
C ALA A 322 6.57 17.29 8.35
N GLY A 323 6.85 16.32 9.21
CA GLY A 323 5.82 15.70 10.06
C GLY A 323 6.05 14.24 10.40
N PRO A 324 5.20 13.67 11.29
CA PRO A 324 5.21 12.25 11.61
C PRO A 324 4.84 11.38 10.40
N PHE A 325 5.68 10.39 10.14
CA PHE A 325 5.52 9.50 9.00
C PHE A 325 4.17 8.75 9.00
N GLY A 326 3.51 8.73 7.86
CA GLY A 326 2.23 8.06 7.66
C GLY A 326 1.75 8.11 6.20
N SER A 327 0.54 7.59 5.93
CA SER A 327 -0.05 7.50 4.58
C SER A 327 -0.16 8.85 3.85
N ALA A 328 -0.19 9.98 4.56
CA ALA A 328 -0.16 11.30 3.94
C ALA A 328 1.11 11.55 3.12
N PHE A 329 2.23 10.88 3.47
CA PHE A 329 3.48 10.96 2.71
C PHE A 329 3.44 10.22 1.37
N SER A 330 2.43 9.41 1.06
CA SER A 330 2.28 8.87 -0.30
C SER A 330 1.99 9.95 -1.36
N ASN A 331 1.58 11.14 -0.94
CA ASN A 331 1.36 12.27 -1.85
C ASN A 331 2.66 12.96 -2.31
N ILE A 332 3.82 12.55 -1.79
CA ILE A 332 5.14 13.09 -2.24
C ILE A 332 5.41 12.85 -3.72
N ILE A 333 4.69 11.94 -4.35
CA ILE A 333 4.75 11.71 -5.80
C ILE A 333 4.37 12.96 -6.62
N PHE A 334 3.64 13.91 -6.03
CA PHE A 334 3.26 15.18 -6.66
C PHE A 334 4.28 16.31 -6.43
N CYS A 335 5.29 16.08 -5.60
CA CYS A 335 6.31 17.09 -5.28
C CYS A 335 7.26 17.34 -6.46
N LYS A 336 7.80 18.54 -6.50
CA LYS A 336 8.89 18.87 -7.44
C LYS A 336 10.18 18.14 -7.05
N PRO A 337 11.03 17.76 -8.01
CA PRO A 337 12.38 17.29 -7.71
C PRO A 337 13.13 18.28 -6.80
N GLY A 338 13.86 17.76 -5.83
CA GLY A 338 14.61 18.56 -4.85
C GLY A 338 13.79 19.03 -3.63
N THR A 339 12.47 18.72 -3.57
CA THR A 339 11.68 18.99 -2.36
C THR A 339 12.32 18.34 -1.14
N LYS A 340 12.52 19.14 -0.08
CA LYS A 340 13.13 18.70 1.18
C LYS A 340 12.08 18.07 2.10
N MET A 341 12.42 16.97 2.77
CA MET A 341 11.50 16.25 3.62
C MET A 341 12.13 15.93 4.97
N LEU A 342 11.48 16.34 6.05
CA LEU A 342 11.87 16.04 7.42
C LEU A 342 10.85 15.10 8.05
N LEU A 343 11.17 13.80 8.09
CA LEU A 343 10.26 12.75 8.51
C LEU A 343 10.53 12.34 9.95
N PHE A 344 9.47 12.27 10.76
CA PHE A 344 9.54 11.82 12.16
C PHE A 344 9.00 10.41 12.27
N CYS A 345 9.76 9.52 12.88
CA CYS A 345 9.32 8.15 13.11
C CYS A 345 9.85 7.56 14.41
N ASN A 346 9.28 6.46 14.82
CA ASN A 346 9.88 5.62 15.83
C ASN A 346 11.10 4.89 15.27
N PHE A 347 12.01 4.48 16.14
CA PHE A 347 13.26 3.84 15.73
C PHE A 347 13.04 2.54 14.92
N SER A 348 11.92 1.85 15.16
CA SER A 348 11.59 0.58 14.48
C SER A 348 11.18 0.74 13.01
N ARG A 349 10.99 1.98 12.50
CA ARG A 349 10.41 2.22 11.18
C ARG A 349 11.30 2.93 10.16
N PHE A 350 12.52 3.29 10.50
CA PHE A 350 13.36 4.03 9.56
C PHE A 350 13.91 3.18 8.41
N TYR A 351 13.72 1.86 8.43
CA TYR A 351 14.19 0.94 7.38
C TYR A 351 13.21 0.73 6.23
N GLU A 352 12.12 1.49 6.13
CA GLU A 352 11.15 1.26 5.06
C GLU A 352 11.77 1.53 3.68
N ALA A 353 12.15 0.46 2.99
CA ALA A 353 12.87 0.49 1.73
C ALA A 353 12.12 1.23 0.62
N TRP A 354 10.78 1.14 0.59
CA TRP A 354 9.98 1.81 -0.42
C TRP A 354 10.14 3.34 -0.42
N LEU A 355 10.41 3.96 0.74
CA LEU A 355 10.69 5.39 0.80
C LEU A 355 12.09 5.73 0.27
N CYS A 356 13.09 4.84 0.40
CA CYS A 356 14.37 4.99 -0.29
C CYS A 356 14.16 5.01 -1.79
N LEU A 357 13.30 4.12 -2.30
CA LEU A 357 12.95 4.05 -3.72
C LEU A 357 12.18 5.29 -4.18
N HIS A 358 11.21 5.77 -3.40
CA HIS A 358 10.52 7.03 -3.69
C HIS A 358 11.48 8.22 -3.74
N LYS A 359 12.39 8.35 -2.74
CA LYS A 359 13.44 9.36 -2.74
C LYS A 359 14.23 9.33 -4.03
N LYS A 360 14.68 8.14 -4.46
CA LYS A 360 15.45 7.94 -5.69
C LYS A 360 14.64 8.31 -6.94
N TYR A 361 13.44 7.73 -7.09
CA TYR A 361 12.66 7.87 -8.32
C TYR A 361 12.02 9.23 -8.50
N PHE A 362 11.68 9.93 -7.41
CA PHE A 362 11.10 11.28 -7.45
C PHE A 362 12.13 12.38 -7.16
N ASN A 363 13.41 12.02 -7.01
CA ASN A 363 14.51 12.94 -6.74
C ASN A 363 14.23 13.88 -5.54
N LEU A 364 13.95 13.31 -4.37
CA LEU A 364 13.60 14.03 -3.16
C LEU A 364 14.76 14.05 -2.18
N ASP A 365 14.90 15.12 -1.38
CA ASP A 365 15.90 15.20 -0.31
C ASP A 365 15.27 14.88 1.04
N MET A 366 15.47 13.66 1.55
CA MET A 366 14.82 13.14 2.74
C MET A 366 15.78 12.98 3.90
N LEU A 367 15.40 13.52 5.05
CA LEU A 367 16.07 13.33 6.34
C LEU A 367 15.09 12.74 7.36
N TRP A 368 15.49 11.64 7.97
CA TRP A 368 14.72 11.01 9.03
C TRP A 368 15.21 11.47 10.41
N VAL A 369 14.27 11.70 11.31
CA VAL A 369 14.54 11.95 12.73
C VAL A 369 13.81 10.89 13.53
N THR A 370 14.58 10.03 14.19
CA THR A 370 14.02 8.93 14.96
C THR A 370 13.84 9.30 16.42
N GLY A 371 12.75 8.82 17.01
CA GLY A 371 12.41 9.01 18.40
C GLY A 371 12.42 7.73 19.21
N PHE A 372 12.28 7.89 20.53
CA PHE A 372 12.16 6.79 21.49
C PHE A 372 10.73 6.23 21.45
N ASP A 373 10.62 4.93 21.31
CA ASP A 373 9.33 4.25 21.24
C ASP A 373 8.59 4.27 22.58
N ASP A 374 7.30 4.50 22.51
CA ASP A 374 6.39 4.25 23.61
C ASP A 374 6.18 2.73 23.73
N LYS A 375 6.77 2.13 24.75
CA LYS A 375 6.75 0.67 24.99
C LYS A 375 5.37 0.11 25.35
N THR A 376 4.33 0.94 25.40
CA THR A 376 2.97 0.50 25.78
C THR A 376 2.21 -0.17 24.63
N ALA A 377 2.62 0.05 23.40
CA ALA A 377 1.95 -0.54 22.24
C ALA A 377 2.29 -2.02 22.06
N THR A 378 1.28 -2.79 21.62
CA THR A 378 1.43 -4.23 21.36
C THR A 378 2.13 -4.54 20.05
N ASN A 379 2.10 -3.60 19.09
CA ASN A 379 2.78 -3.69 17.79
C ASN A 379 3.85 -2.59 17.70
N PRO A 380 5.15 -2.92 17.63
CA PRO A 380 6.23 -1.94 17.53
C PRO A 380 6.08 -0.97 16.36
N SER A 381 5.58 -1.44 15.21
CA SER A 381 5.41 -0.58 14.04
C SER A 381 4.28 0.46 14.18
N HIS A 382 3.44 0.35 15.20
CA HIS A 382 2.37 1.31 15.52
C HIS A 382 2.60 2.08 16.82
N CYS A 383 3.78 1.96 17.43
CA CYS A 383 4.13 2.71 18.63
C CYS A 383 4.16 4.21 18.36
N SER A 384 3.62 4.99 19.29
CA SER A 384 3.91 6.41 19.39
C SER A 384 5.33 6.62 19.89
N PHE A 385 5.90 7.80 19.66
CA PHE A 385 7.30 8.05 19.94
C PHE A 385 7.52 9.48 20.40
N TYR A 386 8.60 9.69 21.13
CA TYR A 386 9.06 11.00 21.60
C TYR A 386 10.34 11.40 20.88
N ILE A 387 10.40 12.63 20.35
CA ILE A 387 11.63 13.23 19.84
C ILE A 387 11.88 14.54 20.59
N PRO A 388 13.03 14.70 21.29
CA PRO A 388 13.36 15.97 21.91
C PRO A 388 13.25 17.14 20.92
N LEU A 389 12.58 18.23 21.30
CA LEU A 389 12.38 19.38 20.40
C LEU A 389 13.72 19.94 19.89
N GLN A 390 14.75 19.92 20.73
CA GLN A 390 16.10 20.36 20.33
C GLN A 390 16.64 19.52 19.14
N LYS A 391 16.44 18.20 19.16
CA LYS A 391 16.84 17.30 18.05
C LYS A 391 16.09 17.63 16.76
N ILE A 392 14.79 17.95 16.86
CA ILE A 392 13.98 18.39 15.69
C ILE A 392 14.55 19.70 15.13
N LYS A 393 14.84 20.69 15.96
CA LYS A 393 15.41 21.99 15.55
C LYS A 393 16.77 21.84 14.86
N GLU A 394 17.64 21.02 15.43
CA GLU A 394 18.97 20.74 14.84
C GLU A 394 18.86 20.03 13.51
N ALA A 395 17.97 19.05 13.39
CA ALA A 395 17.70 18.36 12.13
C ALA A 395 17.12 19.29 11.06
N ALA A 396 16.20 20.18 11.45
CA ALA A 396 15.63 21.20 10.56
C ALA A 396 16.70 22.16 10.04
N LYS A 397 17.57 22.62 10.92
CA LYS A 397 18.73 23.45 10.55
C LYS A 397 19.72 22.70 9.65
N TYR A 398 20.02 21.43 9.97
CA TYR A 398 20.91 20.58 9.17
C TYR A 398 20.39 20.41 7.73
N LEU A 399 19.08 20.22 7.56
CA LEU A 399 18.42 20.13 6.25
C LEU A 399 18.28 21.50 5.56
N GLY A 400 18.56 22.60 6.27
CA GLY A 400 18.45 23.97 5.75
C GLY A 400 17.03 24.37 5.39
N ILE A 401 16.09 24.07 6.27
CA ILE A 401 14.64 24.38 6.10
C ILE A 401 14.14 25.49 7.05
N VAL A 402 15.02 25.88 7.97
CA VAL A 402 14.81 26.96 8.93
C VAL A 402 16.09 27.75 9.09
#